data_d1ce1a5104ab2cdd9abfab87baf45d47
#
_entry.id   d1ce1a5104ab2cdd9abfab87baf45d47
#
_cell.length_a   1.000
_cell.length_b   1.000
_cell.length_c   1.000
_cell.angle_alpha   90.00
_cell.angle_beta   90.00
_cell.angle_gamma   90.00
#
_symmetry.space_group_name_H-M   'P 1'
#
loop_
_entity.id
_entity.type
_entity.pdbx_description
1 polymer ?
#
loop_
_entity_poly.entity_id
_entity_poly.type
_entity_poly.pdbx_seq_one_letter_code
_entity_poly.pdbx_strand_id
1 'polypeptide(L)'
;NMIYSLALSKRTDVITEYTVSLMEYFRYSLRRNDELVPLDDEMDFVVNYLKIQQIRFPDAFTSVYEVDDEVRKAYIPPLLIQNFVENCMKYALKMGETIEIMIVIKKQEDNLTISIVDTGNGMKSEILEKLRNNEEIVDRNGKHIGISNCRKRLKVFFDDKAQISISSAEESGTQIWIQMPLLYEPVKSDDKTI
;
A
#
# COMPACT_ATOMS: atom_id res chain seq x y z
N ASN A 1 17.22 1.75 16.76
CA ASN A 1 17.24 2.94 15.90
C ASN A 1 18.20 2.68 14.73
N MET A 2 17.68 2.55 13.48
CA MET A 2 18.43 2.14 12.29
C MET A 2 19.63 3.05 12.00
N ILE A 3 19.45 4.36 12.03
CA ILE A 3 20.54 5.34 11.79
C ILE A 3 21.70 5.11 12.76
N TYR A 4 21.40 4.88 14.03
CA TYR A 4 22.44 4.61 15.03
C TYR A 4 23.19 3.30 14.74
N SER A 5 22.47 2.24 14.38
CA SER A 5 23.08 0.95 13.99
C SER A 5 24.00 1.08 12.76
N LEU A 6 23.53 1.79 11.73
CA LEU A 6 24.31 2.06 10.53
C LEU A 6 25.54 2.94 10.82
N ALA A 7 25.44 3.90 11.73
CA ALA A 7 26.56 4.74 12.16
C ALA A 7 27.63 3.91 12.89
N LEU A 8 27.24 3.02 13.79
CA LEU A 8 28.16 2.11 14.48
C LEU A 8 28.89 1.19 13.50
N SER A 9 28.21 0.73 12.45
CA SER A 9 28.81 -0.11 11.40
C SER A 9 29.55 0.68 10.32
N LYS A 10 29.69 2.00 10.47
CA LYS A 10 30.36 2.93 9.54
C LYS A 10 29.82 2.90 8.09
N ARG A 11 28.54 2.54 7.93
CA ARG A 11 27.85 2.51 6.64
C ARG A 11 27.28 3.89 6.28
N THR A 12 28.16 4.87 6.09
CA THR A 12 27.78 6.28 5.81
C THR A 12 27.03 6.47 4.49
N ASP A 13 27.36 5.67 3.50
CA ASP A 13 26.66 5.58 2.22
C ASP A 13 25.17 5.26 2.42
N VAL A 14 24.88 4.21 3.18
CA VAL A 14 23.52 3.76 3.48
C VAL A 14 22.78 4.73 4.40
N ILE A 15 23.48 5.40 5.34
CA ILE A 15 22.84 6.42 6.20
C ILE A 15 22.30 7.56 5.35
N THR A 16 23.07 8.02 4.37
CA THR A 16 22.64 9.13 3.50
C THR A 16 21.40 8.73 2.70
N GLU A 17 21.44 7.58 2.03
CA GLU A 17 20.29 7.05 1.27
C GLU A 17 19.05 6.88 2.15
N TYR A 18 19.21 6.23 3.31
CA TYR A 18 18.12 6.03 4.27
C TYR A 18 17.50 7.34 4.74
N THR A 19 18.33 8.34 5.04
CA THR A 19 17.86 9.63 5.54
C THR A 19 17.09 10.41 4.47
N VAL A 20 17.59 10.43 3.22
CA VAL A 20 16.88 11.04 2.09
C VAL A 20 15.53 10.36 1.86
N SER A 21 15.51 9.04 1.81
CA SER A 21 14.28 8.26 1.65
C SER A 21 13.27 8.54 2.77
N LEU A 22 13.76 8.68 4.01
CA LEU A 22 12.91 8.99 5.17
C LEU A 22 12.33 10.42 5.10
N MET A 23 13.11 11.38 4.62
CA MET A 23 12.62 12.75 4.41
C MET A 23 11.50 12.80 3.35
N GLU A 24 11.67 12.09 2.24
CA GLU A 24 10.66 11.98 1.19
C GLU A 24 9.39 11.28 1.70
N TYR A 25 9.54 10.22 2.48
CA TYR A 25 8.44 9.53 3.15
C TYR A 25 7.62 10.50 4.02
N PHE A 26 8.27 11.27 4.89
CA PHE A 26 7.56 12.23 5.73
C PHE A 26 6.90 13.34 4.92
N ARG A 27 7.58 13.86 3.90
CA ARG A 27 7.02 14.91 3.03
C ARG A 27 5.72 14.47 2.35
N TYR A 28 5.65 13.22 1.87
CA TYR A 28 4.44 12.68 1.25
C TYR A 28 3.35 12.40 2.28
N SER A 29 3.69 11.77 3.40
CA SER A 29 2.71 11.39 4.44
C SER A 29 2.03 12.57 5.12
N LEU A 30 2.63 13.77 5.05
CA LEU A 30 2.06 15.02 5.56
C LEU A 30 1.16 15.75 4.53
N ARG A 31 1.01 15.23 3.31
CA ARG A 31 0.07 15.81 2.33
C ARG A 31 -1.37 15.68 2.84
N ARG A 32 -2.23 16.62 2.39
CA ARG A 32 -3.66 16.57 2.71
C ARG A 32 -4.31 15.36 2.05
N ASN A 33 -5.22 14.72 2.78
CA ASN A 33 -5.92 13.51 2.33
C ASN A 33 -7.30 13.80 1.71
N ASP A 34 -7.60 15.04 1.42
CA ASP A 34 -8.88 15.54 0.91
C ASP A 34 -8.94 15.66 -0.63
N GLU A 35 -7.83 15.37 -1.32
CA GLU A 35 -7.75 15.39 -2.77
C GLU A 35 -7.17 14.08 -3.30
N LEU A 36 -7.56 13.71 -4.53
CA LEU A 36 -6.90 12.62 -5.25
C LEU A 36 -5.48 13.01 -5.64
N VAL A 37 -4.59 12.04 -5.73
CA VAL A 37 -3.18 12.22 -6.12
C VAL A 37 -2.87 11.46 -7.40
N PRO A 38 -1.89 11.89 -8.21
CA PRO A 38 -1.42 11.10 -9.35
C PRO A 38 -0.91 9.72 -8.90
N LEU A 39 -1.21 8.70 -9.70
CA LEU A 39 -0.76 7.33 -9.43
C LEU A 39 0.77 7.23 -9.37
N ASP A 40 1.49 7.94 -10.25
CA ASP A 40 2.95 7.96 -10.23
C ASP A 40 3.50 8.51 -8.90
N ASP A 41 2.89 9.55 -8.32
CA ASP A 41 3.28 10.09 -7.01
C ASP A 41 3.10 9.04 -5.89
N GLU A 42 2.01 8.30 -5.92
CA GLU A 42 1.75 7.23 -4.95
C GLU A 42 2.72 6.05 -5.15
N MET A 43 3.01 5.67 -6.39
CA MET A 43 3.97 4.60 -6.68
C MET A 43 5.40 4.98 -6.29
N ASP A 44 5.83 6.21 -6.54
CA ASP A 44 7.13 6.72 -6.09
C ASP A 44 7.25 6.63 -4.56
N PHE A 45 6.18 6.97 -3.85
CA PHE A 45 6.11 6.86 -2.40
C PHE A 45 6.22 5.41 -1.91
N VAL A 46 5.49 4.48 -2.55
CA VAL A 46 5.52 3.05 -2.25
C VAL A 46 6.92 2.46 -2.49
N VAL A 47 7.52 2.77 -3.64
CA VAL A 47 8.88 2.31 -3.99
C VAL A 47 9.90 2.83 -2.98
N ASN A 48 9.80 4.11 -2.60
CA ASN A 48 10.67 4.70 -1.60
C ASN A 48 10.50 4.05 -0.22
N TYR A 49 9.27 3.77 0.20
CA TYR A 49 9.00 3.02 1.43
C TYR A 49 9.63 1.62 1.42
N LEU A 50 9.49 0.88 0.32
CA LEU A 50 10.06 -0.46 0.21
C LEU A 50 11.59 -0.44 0.21
N LYS A 51 12.24 0.59 -0.36
CA LYS A 51 13.70 0.80 -0.22
C LYS A 51 14.11 0.97 1.24
N ILE A 52 13.37 1.78 2.01
CA ILE A 52 13.60 1.94 3.46
C ILE A 52 13.47 0.60 4.18
N GLN A 53 12.45 -0.20 3.85
CA GLN A 53 12.24 -1.51 4.45
C GLN A 53 13.32 -2.53 4.04
N GLN A 54 13.84 -2.46 2.81
CA GLN A 54 14.94 -3.33 2.36
C GLN A 54 16.24 -3.12 3.15
N ILE A 55 16.53 -1.86 3.53
CA ILE A 55 17.67 -1.55 4.41
C ILE A 55 17.46 -2.15 5.81
N ARG A 56 16.21 -2.17 6.28
CA ARG A 56 15.85 -2.68 7.61
C ARG A 56 15.76 -4.20 7.66
N PHE A 57 15.29 -4.81 6.60
CA PHE A 57 15.03 -6.24 6.48
C PHE A 57 15.69 -6.76 5.18
N PRO A 58 17.02 -6.80 5.13
CA PRO A 58 17.72 -7.31 3.96
C PRO A 58 17.29 -8.78 3.73
N ASP A 59 17.08 -9.13 2.47
CA ASP A 59 16.70 -10.48 2.02
C ASP A 59 15.35 -11.02 2.53
N ALA A 60 14.57 -10.23 3.29
CA ALA A 60 13.28 -10.67 3.80
C ALA A 60 12.17 -10.64 2.75
N PHE A 61 12.31 -9.81 1.72
CA PHE A 61 11.33 -9.72 0.64
C PHE A 61 11.95 -9.24 -0.66
N THR A 62 11.26 -9.55 -1.76
CA THR A 62 11.47 -8.94 -3.09
C THR A 62 10.20 -8.20 -3.51
N SER A 63 10.33 -7.22 -4.40
CA SER A 63 9.16 -6.49 -4.91
C SER A 63 9.20 -6.35 -6.42
N VAL A 64 8.05 -6.55 -7.07
CA VAL A 64 7.85 -6.45 -8.51
C VAL A 64 6.68 -5.50 -8.80
N TYR A 65 6.86 -4.61 -9.78
CA TYR A 65 5.84 -3.63 -10.17
C TYR A 65 5.56 -3.74 -11.66
N GLU A 66 4.29 -3.86 -12.02
CA GLU A 66 3.78 -3.81 -13.38
C GLU A 66 2.70 -2.73 -13.45
N VAL A 67 3.00 -1.62 -14.11
CA VAL A 67 2.08 -0.48 -14.23
C VAL A 67 1.93 -0.14 -15.70
N ASP A 68 0.72 -0.24 -16.23
CA ASP A 68 0.43 0.14 -17.61
C ASP A 68 0.71 1.64 -17.82
N ASP A 69 1.37 1.99 -18.91
CA ASP A 69 1.73 3.39 -19.18
C ASP A 69 0.51 4.31 -19.28
N GLU A 70 -0.62 3.79 -19.77
CA GLU A 70 -1.86 4.56 -19.88
C GLU A 70 -2.40 5.05 -18.54
N VAL A 71 -2.17 4.32 -17.45
CA VAL A 71 -2.74 4.66 -16.14
C VAL A 71 -1.81 5.47 -15.23
N ARG A 72 -0.55 5.69 -15.62
CA ARG A 72 0.43 6.39 -14.77
C ARG A 72 -0.02 7.78 -14.31
N LYS A 73 -0.75 8.49 -15.19
CA LYS A 73 -1.30 9.83 -14.88
C LYS A 73 -2.72 9.79 -14.29
N ALA A 74 -3.24 8.59 -13.99
CA ALA A 74 -4.53 8.45 -13.33
C ALA A 74 -4.47 9.01 -11.90
N TYR A 75 -5.60 9.42 -11.39
CA TYR A 75 -5.75 9.95 -10.03
C TYR A 75 -6.39 8.92 -9.12
N ILE A 76 -5.80 8.72 -7.94
CA ILE A 76 -6.26 7.76 -6.91
C ILE A 76 -6.30 8.43 -5.54
N PRO A 77 -7.04 7.86 -4.56
CA PRO A 77 -6.97 8.31 -3.19
C PRO A 77 -5.55 8.17 -2.62
N PRO A 78 -5.02 9.19 -1.92
CA PRO A 78 -3.68 9.15 -1.36
C PRO A 78 -3.54 8.02 -0.33
N LEU A 79 -2.35 7.44 -0.25
CA LEU A 79 -2.00 6.33 0.65
C LEU A 79 -2.88 5.07 0.44
N LEU A 80 -3.49 4.90 -0.74
CA LEU A 80 -4.32 3.73 -1.02
C LEU A 80 -3.45 2.47 -1.16
N ILE A 81 -2.45 2.50 -2.04
CA ILE A 81 -1.54 1.37 -2.29
C ILE A 81 -0.63 1.19 -1.07
N GLN A 82 -0.13 2.29 -0.53
CA GLN A 82 0.76 2.29 0.63
C GLN A 82 0.19 1.54 1.83
N ASN A 83 -1.08 1.73 2.16
CA ASN A 83 -1.72 1.04 3.28
C ASN A 83 -1.66 -0.49 3.14
N PHE A 84 -1.80 -1.02 1.93
CA PHE A 84 -1.72 -2.47 1.69
C PHE A 84 -0.28 -2.97 1.70
N VAL A 85 0.64 -2.21 1.13
CA VAL A 85 2.08 -2.54 1.17
C VAL A 85 2.61 -2.52 2.61
N GLU A 86 2.16 -1.57 3.44
CA GLU A 86 2.47 -1.59 4.88
C GLU A 86 1.92 -2.83 5.58
N ASN A 87 0.73 -3.30 5.20
CA ASN A 87 0.19 -4.54 5.76
C ASN A 87 1.04 -5.75 5.36
N CYS A 88 1.54 -5.84 4.11
CA CYS A 88 2.49 -6.88 3.72
C CYS A 88 3.73 -6.85 4.62
N MET A 89 4.32 -5.69 4.85
CA MET A 89 5.51 -5.56 5.70
C MET A 89 5.25 -5.88 7.17
N LYS A 90 4.02 -5.69 7.67
CA LYS A 90 3.67 -5.97 9.08
C LYS A 90 3.30 -7.42 9.33
N TYR A 91 2.64 -8.07 8.37
CA TYR A 91 1.95 -9.33 8.63
C TYR A 91 2.40 -10.49 7.73
N ALA A 92 2.96 -10.20 6.55
CA ALA A 92 3.33 -11.23 5.60
C ALA A 92 4.74 -11.80 5.84
N LEU A 93 5.67 -11.04 6.44
CA LEU A 93 7.06 -11.46 6.63
C LEU A 93 7.15 -12.78 7.40
N LYS A 94 7.95 -13.70 6.88
CA LYS A 94 8.24 -15.02 7.47
C LYS A 94 9.69 -15.06 7.94
N MET A 95 9.92 -15.70 9.08
CA MET A 95 11.30 -15.91 9.56
C MET A 95 12.03 -16.91 8.69
N GLY A 96 13.18 -16.48 8.13
CA GLY A 96 14.03 -17.37 7.34
C GLY A 96 13.57 -17.63 5.91
N GLU A 97 12.50 -16.96 5.46
CA GLU A 97 12.00 -17.04 4.08
C GLU A 97 11.97 -15.65 3.46
N THR A 98 12.22 -15.58 2.16
CA THR A 98 12.03 -14.37 1.36
C THR A 98 10.63 -14.40 0.76
N ILE A 99 9.80 -13.41 1.06
CA ILE A 99 8.48 -13.26 0.42
C ILE A 99 8.58 -12.41 -0.83
N GLU A 100 7.61 -12.55 -1.73
CA GLU A 100 7.45 -11.68 -2.89
C GLU A 100 6.26 -10.75 -2.67
N ILE A 101 6.42 -9.46 -3.01
CA ILE A 101 5.35 -8.46 -3.07
C ILE A 101 5.21 -8.04 -4.52
N MET A 102 4.06 -8.32 -5.12
CA MET A 102 3.75 -7.95 -6.50
C MET A 102 2.65 -6.89 -6.54
N ILE A 103 2.88 -5.81 -7.28
CA ILE A 103 1.90 -4.75 -7.51
C ILE A 103 1.65 -4.67 -9.01
N VAL A 104 0.41 -4.92 -9.44
CA VAL A 104 -0.01 -4.86 -10.83
C VAL A 104 -1.12 -3.84 -10.97
N ILE A 105 -0.93 -2.85 -11.84
CA ILE A 105 -1.89 -1.76 -12.05
C ILE A 105 -2.19 -1.65 -13.54
N LYS A 106 -3.45 -1.85 -13.90
CA LYS A 106 -3.88 -1.93 -15.30
C LYS A 106 -5.17 -1.15 -15.54
N LYS A 107 -5.33 -0.74 -16.79
CA LYS A 107 -6.61 -0.28 -17.28
C LYS A 107 -7.47 -1.47 -17.66
N GLN A 108 -8.72 -1.46 -17.22
CA GLN A 108 -9.73 -2.43 -17.62
C GLN A 108 -11.00 -1.68 -18.00
N GLU A 109 -11.22 -1.53 -19.31
CA GLU A 109 -12.29 -0.67 -19.86
C GLU A 109 -12.18 0.77 -19.34
N ASP A 110 -13.21 1.27 -18.66
CA ASP A 110 -13.23 2.60 -18.03
C ASP A 110 -12.78 2.61 -16.57
N ASN A 111 -12.20 1.51 -16.11
CA ASN A 111 -11.76 1.35 -14.71
C ASN A 111 -10.23 1.23 -14.61
N LEU A 112 -9.73 1.69 -13.47
CA LEU A 112 -8.41 1.37 -12.97
C LEU A 112 -8.52 0.14 -12.07
N THR A 113 -7.69 -0.87 -12.32
CA THR A 113 -7.56 -2.05 -11.47
C THR A 113 -6.18 -2.08 -10.83
N ILE A 114 -6.14 -2.36 -9.53
CA ILE A 114 -4.92 -2.49 -8.75
C ILE A 114 -4.95 -3.86 -8.06
N SER A 115 -3.95 -4.68 -8.31
CA SER A 115 -3.73 -5.96 -7.62
C SER A 115 -2.45 -5.88 -6.81
N ILE A 116 -2.53 -6.18 -5.51
CA ILE A 116 -1.39 -6.24 -4.60
C ILE A 116 -1.39 -7.66 -4.02
N VAL A 117 -0.31 -8.39 -4.25
CA VAL A 117 -0.15 -9.78 -3.84
C VAL A 117 1.10 -9.92 -2.99
N ASP A 118 1.01 -10.62 -1.88
CA ASP A 118 2.17 -11.11 -1.13
C ASP A 118 2.15 -12.65 -1.04
N THR A 119 3.31 -13.26 -0.94
CA THR A 119 3.49 -14.71 -0.74
C THR A 119 3.75 -15.06 0.74
N GLY A 120 3.29 -14.20 1.65
CA GLY A 120 3.59 -14.30 3.09
C GLY A 120 2.68 -15.25 3.86
N ASN A 121 2.53 -14.97 5.16
CA ASN A 121 1.80 -15.84 6.09
C ASN A 121 0.30 -15.98 5.78
N GLY A 122 -0.27 -15.06 4.99
CA GLY A 122 -1.71 -15.03 4.78
C GLY A 122 -2.51 -14.74 6.05
N MET A 123 -3.82 -15.00 6.00
CA MET A 123 -4.76 -14.70 7.07
C MET A 123 -5.57 -15.93 7.47
N LYS A 124 -5.87 -16.04 8.76
CA LYS A 124 -6.87 -16.98 9.26
C LYS A 124 -8.24 -16.67 8.70
N SER A 125 -9.03 -17.72 8.41
CA SER A 125 -10.40 -17.59 7.86
C SER A 125 -11.28 -16.66 8.69
N GLU A 126 -11.19 -16.71 10.02
CA GLU A 126 -11.97 -15.83 10.91
C GLU A 126 -11.64 -14.34 10.71
N ILE A 127 -10.36 -14.00 10.47
CA ILE A 127 -9.93 -12.63 10.19
C ILE A 127 -10.42 -12.19 8.81
N LEU A 128 -10.29 -13.07 7.82
CA LEU A 128 -10.73 -12.80 6.46
C LEU A 128 -12.24 -12.57 6.38
N GLU A 129 -13.04 -13.37 7.08
CA GLU A 129 -14.50 -13.19 7.16
C GLU A 129 -14.88 -11.86 7.80
N LYS A 130 -14.25 -11.47 8.91
CA LYS A 130 -14.47 -10.16 9.52
C LYS A 130 -14.16 -9.01 8.56
N LEU A 131 -13.02 -9.10 7.84
CA LEU A 131 -12.66 -8.10 6.82
C LEU A 131 -13.67 -8.04 5.66
N ARG A 132 -14.22 -9.18 5.23
CA ARG A 132 -15.27 -9.23 4.20
C ARG A 132 -16.59 -8.62 4.66
N ASN A 133 -16.93 -8.81 5.93
CA ASN A 133 -18.12 -8.23 6.56
C ASN A 133 -17.96 -6.76 6.96
N ASN A 134 -16.85 -6.10 6.61
CA ASN A 134 -16.52 -4.73 7.00
C ASN A 134 -16.43 -4.51 8.52
N GLU A 135 -16.17 -5.57 9.29
CA GLU A 135 -15.93 -5.46 10.72
C GLU A 135 -14.58 -4.79 10.99
N GLU A 136 -14.53 -3.98 12.04
CA GLU A 136 -13.26 -3.39 12.48
C GLU A 136 -12.40 -4.47 13.16
N ILE A 137 -11.19 -4.62 12.66
CA ILE A 137 -10.21 -5.56 13.23
C ILE A 137 -9.09 -4.75 13.86
N VAL A 138 -8.83 -5.09 15.11
CA VAL A 138 -7.73 -4.51 15.87
C VAL A 138 -6.66 -5.59 16.01
N ASP A 139 -5.42 -5.27 15.66
CA ASP A 139 -4.29 -6.18 15.82
C ASP A 139 -3.95 -6.40 17.32
N ARG A 140 -3.00 -7.29 17.61
CA ARG A 140 -2.56 -7.60 18.99
C ARG A 140 -1.99 -6.39 19.73
N ASN A 141 -1.64 -5.32 19.01
CA ASN A 141 -1.10 -4.08 19.55
C ASN A 141 -2.15 -2.97 19.65
N GLY A 142 -3.43 -3.27 19.44
CA GLY A 142 -4.53 -2.30 19.48
C GLY A 142 -4.61 -1.40 18.26
N LYS A 143 -3.92 -1.74 17.14
CA LYS A 143 -3.97 -0.95 15.91
C LYS A 143 -5.00 -1.51 14.95
N HIS A 144 -5.81 -0.62 14.37
CA HIS A 144 -6.74 -0.98 13.32
C HIS A 144 -6.01 -1.38 12.03
N ILE A 145 -6.47 -2.44 11.40
CA ILE A 145 -6.02 -2.81 10.06
C ILE A 145 -6.60 -1.78 9.09
N GLY A 146 -5.74 -1.11 8.32
CA GLY A 146 -6.07 0.06 7.50
C GLY A 146 -7.10 -0.13 6.37
N ILE A 147 -7.59 -1.36 6.16
CA ILE A 147 -8.51 -1.72 5.07
C ILE A 147 -9.85 -0.96 5.18
N SER A 148 -10.39 -0.81 6.40
CA SER A 148 -11.64 -0.06 6.60
C SER A 148 -11.49 1.42 6.21
N ASN A 149 -10.33 2.00 6.47
CA ASN A 149 -10.01 3.38 6.08
C ASN A 149 -9.89 3.52 4.55
N CYS A 150 -9.31 2.53 3.87
CA CYS A 150 -9.25 2.50 2.41
C CYS A 150 -10.66 2.43 1.80
N ARG A 151 -11.55 1.58 2.34
CA ARG A 151 -12.94 1.50 1.88
C ARG A 151 -13.71 2.81 2.09
N LYS A 152 -13.60 3.42 3.28
CA LYS A 152 -14.22 4.72 3.58
C LYS A 152 -13.74 5.79 2.60
N ARG A 153 -12.45 5.82 2.31
CA ARG A 153 -11.84 6.78 1.39
C ARG A 153 -12.29 6.55 -0.05
N LEU A 154 -12.30 5.32 -0.54
CA LEU A 154 -12.86 4.99 -1.85
C LEU A 154 -14.33 5.39 -1.95
N LYS A 155 -15.12 5.17 -0.92
CA LYS A 155 -16.53 5.58 -0.88
C LYS A 155 -16.70 7.10 -0.95
N VAL A 156 -15.82 7.88 -0.30
CA VAL A 156 -15.86 9.36 -0.36
C VAL A 156 -15.62 9.86 -1.80
N PHE A 157 -14.67 9.28 -2.54
CA PHE A 157 -14.33 9.76 -3.87
C PHE A 157 -15.15 9.13 -5.01
N PHE A 158 -15.60 7.88 -4.84
CA PHE A 158 -16.20 7.10 -5.93
C PHE A 158 -17.59 6.53 -5.61
N ASP A 159 -18.13 6.77 -4.39
CA ASP A 159 -19.36 6.16 -3.91
C ASP A 159 -19.32 4.61 -3.99
N ASP A 160 -20.37 4.00 -4.52
CA ASP A 160 -20.41 2.54 -4.70
C ASP A 160 -19.80 2.06 -6.03
N LYS A 161 -19.11 2.96 -6.77
CA LYS A 161 -18.45 2.63 -8.03
C LYS A 161 -17.05 2.02 -7.84
N ALA A 162 -16.49 2.10 -6.63
CA ALA A 162 -15.21 1.47 -6.30
C ALA A 162 -15.41 0.25 -5.40
N GLN A 163 -14.58 -0.77 -5.61
CA GLN A 163 -14.65 -2.04 -4.89
C GLN A 163 -13.28 -2.48 -4.41
N ILE A 164 -13.23 -3.12 -3.23
CA ILE A 164 -12.06 -3.84 -2.73
C ILE A 164 -12.47 -5.27 -2.44
N SER A 165 -11.74 -6.22 -2.99
CA SER A 165 -11.85 -7.63 -2.63
C SER A 165 -10.53 -8.15 -2.03
N ILE A 166 -10.65 -9.12 -1.12
CA ILE A 166 -9.54 -9.70 -0.39
C ILE A 166 -9.64 -11.21 -0.49
N SER A 167 -8.56 -11.84 -0.94
CA SER A 167 -8.39 -13.27 -0.94
C SER A 167 -7.12 -13.62 -0.17
N SER A 168 -7.22 -14.54 0.76
CA SER A 168 -6.09 -15.00 1.57
C SER A 168 -6.36 -16.37 2.15
N ALA A 169 -5.30 -17.13 2.37
CA ALA A 169 -5.33 -18.35 3.16
C ALA A 169 -4.05 -18.44 3.98
N GLU A 170 -4.10 -19.12 5.13
CA GLU A 170 -2.91 -19.34 5.97
C GLU A 170 -1.78 -19.98 5.14
N GLU A 171 -0.57 -19.49 5.32
CA GLU A 171 0.66 -19.92 4.61
C GLU A 171 0.64 -19.74 3.08
N SER A 172 -0.37 -19.09 2.52
CA SER A 172 -0.54 -18.92 1.07
C SER A 172 -0.53 -17.48 0.60
N GLY A 173 -0.21 -16.54 1.52
CA GLY A 173 -0.17 -15.12 1.23
C GLY A 173 -1.53 -14.44 1.15
N THR A 174 -1.51 -13.20 0.67
CA THR A 174 -2.71 -12.37 0.54
C THR A 174 -2.76 -11.69 -0.81
N GLN A 175 -3.93 -11.64 -1.40
CA GLN A 175 -4.23 -10.84 -2.59
C GLN A 175 -5.29 -9.80 -2.26
N ILE A 176 -4.96 -8.56 -2.54
CA ILE A 176 -5.89 -7.42 -2.52
C ILE A 176 -6.17 -7.04 -3.97
N TRP A 177 -7.42 -6.90 -4.32
CA TRP A 177 -7.85 -6.41 -5.62
C TRP A 177 -8.76 -5.20 -5.44
N ILE A 178 -8.45 -4.12 -6.14
CA ILE A 178 -9.17 -2.85 -6.09
C ILE A 178 -9.58 -2.49 -7.51
N GLN A 179 -10.83 -2.10 -7.68
CA GLN A 179 -11.34 -1.53 -8.92
C GLN A 179 -12.00 -0.19 -8.61
N MET A 180 -11.73 0.80 -9.44
CA MET A 180 -12.35 2.13 -9.33
C MET A 180 -12.44 2.78 -10.71
N PRO A 181 -13.31 3.78 -10.91
CA PRO A 181 -13.34 4.56 -12.14
C PRO A 181 -11.98 5.18 -12.46
N LEU A 182 -11.56 5.09 -13.73
CA LEU A 182 -10.33 5.68 -14.20
C LEU A 182 -10.51 7.19 -14.38
N LEU A 183 -9.78 8.00 -13.63
CA LEU A 183 -9.83 9.46 -13.68
C LEU A 183 -8.46 10.03 -14.05
N TYR A 184 -8.45 11.00 -14.96
CA TYR A 184 -7.24 11.74 -15.36
C TYR A 184 -7.21 13.20 -14.89
N GLU A 185 -8.22 13.60 -14.11
CA GLU A 185 -8.30 14.92 -13.50
C GLU A 185 -8.54 14.80 -12.00
N PRO A 186 -7.97 15.70 -11.18
CA PRO A 186 -8.17 15.67 -9.74
C PRO A 186 -9.61 16.03 -9.38
N VAL A 187 -10.21 15.23 -8.52
CA VAL A 187 -11.54 15.50 -7.93
C VAL A 187 -11.34 15.74 -6.44
N LYS A 188 -11.92 16.81 -5.90
CA LYS A 188 -11.97 17.09 -4.47
C LYS A 188 -13.15 16.37 -3.83
N SER A 189 -13.00 15.97 -2.58
CA SER A 189 -14.09 15.36 -1.81
C SER A 189 -15.30 16.30 -1.65
N ASP A 190 -15.06 17.61 -1.64
CA ASP A 190 -16.11 18.63 -1.46
C ASP A 190 -16.88 18.98 -2.75
N ASP A 191 -16.38 18.60 -3.94
CA ASP A 191 -17.07 18.83 -5.23
C ASP A 191 -18.27 17.87 -5.46
N LYS A 192 -18.56 17.00 -4.51
CA LYS A 192 -19.69 16.05 -4.54
C LYS A 192 -20.92 16.55 -3.80
N THR A 193 -21.14 17.86 -3.77
CA THR A 193 -22.47 18.38 -3.41
C THR A 193 -23.29 18.45 -4.68
N ILE A 194 -24.06 17.39 -4.98
CA ILE A 194 -25.45 17.41 -5.50
C ILE A 194 -25.95 15.97 -5.54
#